data_24beb9f0195e8fecb80bde86734ba6c2
#
_entry.id   24beb9f0195e8fecb80bde86734ba6c2
#
_cell.length_a   1.000
_cell.length_b   1.000
_cell.length_c   1.000
_cell.angle_alpha   90.00
_cell.angle_beta   90.00
_cell.angle_gamma   90.00
#
_symmetry.space_group_name_H-M   'P 1'
#
loop_
_entity.id
_entity.type
_entity.pdbx_description
1 polymer ?
#
loop_
_entity_poly.entity_id
_entity_poly.type
_entity_poly.pdbx_seq_one_letter_code
_entity_poly.pdbx_strand_id
1 'polypeptide(L)'
;MFKYKYDELIEPCFKAIKELGGSATNVEIREKLIEILNLNEEEIDDIHRNSTTKLDYRTAWARNYLKNAGYIISSARAVWSLTDKGNKVEAVNKEYVKKKAKIKLDEEDQEENGIKSKNKNTFYDNNSDIDDLNWQARLLEVIKGITPDRFEKLCQRILRELAFNNVVVTGKSHDGGIDGMGILRLGGVLSFRVAFQAKRYDGTVGSSVIRDFRGAMMGRADKGLIITTGVFSREAVKEATRDGATPIDLIDGNELAKHLKKLGLGVEVEIVEKVIINEEWFKNI
;
A
#
# COMPACT_ATOMS: atom_id res chain seq x y z
N MET A 1 4.58 -18.57 -8.72
CA MET A 1 3.90 -18.45 -7.41
C MET A 1 4.92 -18.17 -6.31
N PHE A 2 4.70 -17.13 -5.47
CA PHE A 2 5.65 -16.70 -4.42
C PHE A 2 5.78 -17.75 -3.31
N LYS A 3 6.98 -18.30 -3.13
CA LYS A 3 7.26 -19.48 -2.29
C LYS A 3 7.67 -19.16 -0.84
N TYR A 4 8.28 -17.99 -0.58
CA TYR A 4 8.83 -17.65 0.73
C TYR A 4 7.73 -17.39 1.76
N LYS A 5 7.85 -17.95 2.96
CA LYS A 5 7.01 -17.63 4.12
C LYS A 5 7.49 -16.33 4.77
N TYR A 6 6.66 -15.72 5.63
CA TYR A 6 7.01 -14.48 6.32
C TYR A 6 8.29 -14.59 7.17
N ASP A 7 8.52 -15.74 7.79
CA ASP A 7 9.70 -15.96 8.63
C ASP A 7 10.98 -16.19 7.82
N GLU A 8 10.86 -16.64 6.59
CA GLU A 8 11.97 -16.76 5.64
C GLU A 8 12.40 -15.39 5.09
N LEU A 9 11.54 -14.37 5.20
CA LEU A 9 11.83 -13.00 4.80
C LEU A 9 12.48 -12.15 5.91
N ILE A 10 12.55 -12.62 7.15
CA ILE A 10 13.11 -11.86 8.28
C ILE A 10 14.56 -11.45 8.01
N GLU A 11 15.43 -12.40 7.69
CA GLU A 11 16.83 -12.11 7.39
C GLU A 11 17.02 -11.32 6.09
N PRO A 12 16.41 -11.69 4.95
CA PRO A 12 16.49 -10.89 3.73
C PRO A 12 15.99 -9.45 3.92
N CYS A 13 14.93 -9.24 4.69
CA CYS A 13 14.40 -7.90 4.97
C CYS A 13 15.38 -7.06 5.80
N PHE A 14 15.99 -7.65 6.84
CA PHE A 14 17.04 -7.00 7.61
C PHE A 14 18.25 -6.63 6.75
N LYS A 15 18.71 -7.57 5.92
CA LYS A 15 19.81 -7.37 4.97
C LYS A 15 19.50 -6.25 3.99
N ALA A 16 18.27 -6.22 3.44
CA ALA A 16 17.83 -5.17 2.53
C ALA A 16 17.95 -3.78 3.16
N ILE A 17 17.44 -3.58 4.39
CA ILE A 17 17.54 -2.30 5.10
C ILE A 17 19.01 -1.93 5.36
N LYS A 18 19.86 -2.89 5.71
CA LYS A 18 21.28 -2.68 5.97
C LYS A 18 22.03 -2.25 4.71
N GLU A 19 21.82 -2.95 3.58
CA GLU A 19 22.43 -2.61 2.29
C GLU A 19 21.94 -1.27 1.71
N LEU A 20 20.75 -0.83 2.09
CA LEU A 20 20.19 0.48 1.75
C LEU A 20 20.69 1.62 2.67
N GLY A 21 21.72 1.36 3.47
CA GLY A 21 22.34 2.38 4.34
C GLY A 21 21.72 2.49 5.73
N GLY A 22 20.96 1.47 6.17
CA GLY A 22 20.39 1.40 7.52
C GLY A 22 19.02 2.10 7.67
N SER A 23 18.49 2.67 6.59
CA SER A 23 17.14 3.23 6.53
C SER A 23 16.55 3.06 5.14
N ALA A 24 15.25 2.69 5.04
CA ALA A 24 14.60 2.46 3.77
C ALA A 24 13.08 2.58 3.85
N THR A 25 12.46 2.99 2.76
CA THR A 25 11.00 2.97 2.59
C THR A 25 10.49 1.54 2.30
N ASN A 26 9.18 1.34 2.46
CA ASN A 26 8.55 0.07 2.08
C ASN A 26 8.84 -0.32 0.62
N VAL A 27 8.86 0.66 -0.29
CA VAL A 27 9.13 0.44 -1.72
C VAL A 27 10.57 0.03 -1.94
N GLU A 28 11.53 0.73 -1.34
CA GLU A 28 12.96 0.40 -1.46
C GLU A 28 13.27 -0.99 -0.89
N ILE A 29 12.69 -1.34 0.26
CA ILE A 29 12.82 -2.68 0.85
C ILE A 29 12.28 -3.74 -0.12
N ARG A 30 11.11 -3.51 -0.72
CA ARG A 30 10.50 -4.40 -1.69
C ARG A 30 11.40 -4.63 -2.89
N GLU A 31 11.87 -3.56 -3.52
CA GLU A 31 12.75 -3.65 -4.69
C GLU A 31 14.07 -4.37 -4.35
N LYS A 32 14.64 -4.08 -3.18
CA LYS A 32 15.85 -4.75 -2.72
C LYS A 32 15.64 -6.23 -2.41
N LEU A 33 14.48 -6.60 -1.88
CA LEU A 33 14.11 -8.00 -1.67
C LEU A 33 13.96 -8.77 -2.99
N ILE A 34 13.42 -8.14 -4.03
CA ILE A 34 13.32 -8.73 -5.36
C ILE A 34 14.71 -9.07 -5.90
N GLU A 35 15.68 -8.16 -5.72
CA GLU A 35 17.07 -8.35 -6.12
C GLU A 35 17.73 -9.48 -5.29
N ILE A 36 17.66 -9.40 -3.95
CA ILE A 36 18.30 -10.38 -3.04
C ILE A 36 17.78 -11.81 -3.27
N LEU A 37 16.47 -11.95 -3.49
CA LEU A 37 15.82 -13.24 -3.64
C LEU A 37 15.74 -13.70 -5.11
N ASN A 38 16.19 -12.85 -6.05
CA ASN A 38 16.14 -13.10 -7.50
C ASN A 38 14.74 -13.55 -7.96
N LEU A 39 13.71 -12.78 -7.58
CA LEU A 39 12.32 -13.10 -7.85
C LEU A 39 11.97 -12.83 -9.32
N ASN A 40 11.22 -13.74 -9.93
CA ASN A 40 10.64 -13.53 -11.24
C ASN A 40 9.30 -12.77 -11.16
N GLU A 41 8.78 -12.33 -12.31
CA GLU A 41 7.55 -11.53 -12.39
C GLU A 41 6.33 -12.24 -11.79
N GLU A 42 6.17 -13.55 -12.02
CA GLU A 42 5.07 -14.32 -11.44
C GLU A 42 5.12 -14.36 -9.91
N GLU A 43 6.32 -14.40 -9.32
CA GLU A 43 6.50 -14.39 -7.87
C GLU A 43 6.24 -12.99 -7.28
N ILE A 44 6.60 -11.94 -8.01
CA ILE A 44 6.44 -10.54 -7.61
C ILE A 44 4.96 -10.13 -7.62
N ASP A 45 4.26 -10.51 -8.68
CA ASP A 45 2.86 -10.14 -8.91
C ASP A 45 1.86 -11.13 -8.28
N ASP A 46 2.35 -12.16 -7.56
CA ASP A 46 1.49 -13.17 -6.91
C ASP A 46 0.64 -12.52 -5.80
N ILE A 47 -0.65 -12.37 -6.09
CA ILE A 47 -1.60 -11.67 -5.22
C ILE A 47 -1.93 -12.53 -3.99
N HIS A 48 -1.84 -11.92 -2.82
CA HIS A 48 -2.29 -12.49 -1.56
C HIS A 48 -3.81 -12.27 -1.37
N ARG A 49 -4.23 -11.01 -1.45
CA ARG A 49 -5.63 -10.60 -1.27
C ARG A 49 -5.85 -9.21 -1.86
N ASN A 50 -6.89 -9.06 -2.67
CA ASN A 50 -7.24 -7.81 -3.34
C ASN A 50 -6.07 -7.22 -4.15
N SER A 51 -5.53 -6.07 -3.75
CA SER A 51 -4.42 -5.37 -4.39
C SER A 51 -3.08 -5.55 -3.69
N THR A 52 -2.99 -6.47 -2.71
CA THR A 52 -1.75 -6.71 -1.96
C THR A 52 -1.10 -8.00 -2.45
N THR A 53 0.19 -7.92 -2.84
CA THR A 53 0.95 -9.11 -3.23
C THR A 53 1.37 -9.93 -2.01
N LYS A 54 1.66 -11.22 -2.22
CA LYS A 54 2.20 -12.08 -1.15
C LYS A 54 3.56 -11.58 -0.66
N LEU A 55 4.36 -11.00 -1.57
CA LEU A 55 5.62 -10.36 -1.22
C LEU A 55 5.41 -9.23 -0.22
N ASP A 56 4.52 -8.27 -0.55
CA ASP A 56 4.27 -7.11 0.32
C ASP A 56 3.69 -7.50 1.67
N TYR A 57 2.68 -8.38 1.67
CA TYR A 57 2.06 -8.87 2.88
C TYR A 57 3.05 -9.59 3.82
N ARG A 58 3.83 -10.52 3.28
CA ARG A 58 4.79 -11.29 4.08
C ARG A 58 5.99 -10.45 4.51
N THR A 59 6.39 -9.45 3.72
CA THR A 59 7.43 -8.48 4.10
C THR A 59 6.97 -7.58 5.24
N ALA A 60 5.70 -7.16 5.27
CA ALA A 60 5.15 -6.40 6.38
C ALA A 60 5.24 -7.20 7.70
N TRP A 61 4.92 -8.49 7.66
CA TRP A 61 5.11 -9.39 8.82
C TRP A 61 6.58 -9.52 9.23
N ALA A 62 7.49 -9.69 8.27
CA ALA A 62 8.92 -9.79 8.58
C ALA A 62 9.45 -8.51 9.27
N ARG A 63 9.03 -7.32 8.80
CA ARG A 63 9.35 -6.04 9.45
C ARG A 63 8.80 -5.97 10.88
N ASN A 64 7.56 -6.42 11.08
CA ASN A 64 6.98 -6.45 12.42
C ASN A 64 7.79 -7.32 13.39
N TYR A 65 8.18 -8.52 12.97
CA TYR A 65 9.03 -9.38 13.78
C TYR A 65 10.37 -8.73 14.11
N LEU A 66 11.03 -8.08 13.15
CA LEU A 66 12.28 -7.35 13.36
C LEU A 66 12.10 -6.16 14.32
N LYS A 67 11.00 -5.42 14.21
CA LYS A 67 10.64 -4.33 15.13
C LYS A 67 10.43 -4.84 16.56
N ASN A 68 9.63 -5.88 16.74
CA ASN A 68 9.35 -6.46 18.07
C ASN A 68 10.59 -7.06 18.71
N ALA A 69 11.52 -7.59 17.89
CA ALA A 69 12.81 -8.04 18.37
C ALA A 69 13.83 -6.90 18.61
N GLY A 70 13.47 -5.65 18.29
CA GLY A 70 14.25 -4.45 18.56
C GLY A 70 15.40 -4.20 17.57
N TYR A 71 15.38 -4.77 16.37
CA TYR A 71 16.42 -4.56 15.36
C TYR A 71 16.12 -3.38 14.44
N ILE A 72 14.84 -3.05 14.22
CA ILE A 72 14.39 -1.92 13.42
C ILE A 72 13.33 -1.12 14.16
N ILE A 73 13.13 0.14 13.75
CA ILE A 73 12.05 1.02 14.18
C ILE A 73 11.37 1.63 12.95
N SER A 74 10.11 2.02 13.10
CA SER A 74 9.45 2.90 12.14
C SER A 74 9.85 4.33 12.48
N SER A 75 10.76 4.94 11.69
CA SER A 75 11.27 6.30 11.92
C SER A 75 10.34 7.37 11.37
N ALA A 76 9.55 7.05 10.35
CA ALA A 76 8.50 7.87 9.79
C ALA A 76 7.46 6.96 9.11
N ARG A 77 6.35 7.54 8.62
CA ARG A 77 5.34 6.76 7.89
C ARG A 77 5.96 6.03 6.70
N ALA A 78 5.83 4.70 6.68
CA ALA A 78 6.40 3.81 5.66
C ALA A 78 7.94 3.85 5.54
N VAL A 79 8.66 4.37 6.55
CA VAL A 79 10.13 4.38 6.62
C VAL A 79 10.60 3.57 7.82
N TRP A 80 11.57 2.70 7.58
CA TRP A 80 12.15 1.80 8.57
C TRP A 80 13.63 2.07 8.71
N SER A 81 14.12 2.13 9.94
CA SER A 81 15.53 2.37 10.25
C SER A 81 16.07 1.33 11.20
N LEU A 82 17.35 0.97 11.06
CA LEU A 82 18.03 0.13 12.03
C LEU A 82 18.15 0.84 13.38
N THR A 83 17.95 0.10 14.45
CA THR A 83 18.29 0.54 15.81
C THR A 83 19.79 0.41 16.07
N ASP A 84 20.29 0.92 17.22
CA ASP A 84 21.67 0.67 17.65
C ASP A 84 21.99 -0.82 17.74
N LYS A 85 21.01 -1.64 18.15
CA LYS A 85 21.12 -3.09 18.15
C LYS A 85 21.22 -3.64 16.74
N GLY A 86 20.39 -3.15 15.81
CA GLY A 86 20.43 -3.54 14.40
C GLY A 86 21.75 -3.18 13.73
N ASN A 87 22.28 -2.00 14.02
CA ASN A 87 23.55 -1.52 13.44
C ASN A 87 24.76 -2.39 13.87
N LYS A 88 24.72 -2.96 15.07
CA LYS A 88 25.84 -3.76 15.64
C LYS A 88 25.94 -5.19 15.11
N VAL A 89 24.93 -5.68 14.39
CA VAL A 89 24.92 -7.07 13.88
C VAL A 89 24.97 -7.11 12.35
N GLU A 90 25.67 -8.09 11.80
CA GLU A 90 25.76 -8.28 10.35
C GLU A 90 24.54 -9.04 9.81
N ALA A 91 24.01 -9.96 10.57
CA ALA A 91 22.85 -10.78 10.21
C ALA A 91 22.00 -11.07 11.44
N VAL A 92 20.74 -11.42 11.23
CA VAL A 92 19.80 -11.78 12.28
C VAL A 92 19.42 -13.25 12.19
N ASN A 93 19.35 -13.92 13.34
CA ASN A 93 18.87 -15.29 13.40
C ASN A 93 17.33 -15.29 13.47
N LYS A 94 16.67 -15.84 12.45
CA LYS A 94 15.20 -15.87 12.33
C LYS A 94 14.51 -16.52 13.54
N GLU A 95 15.06 -17.61 14.09
CA GLU A 95 14.47 -18.30 15.23
C GLU A 95 14.56 -17.46 16.51
N TYR A 96 15.68 -16.75 16.70
CA TYR A 96 15.83 -15.82 17.81
C TYR A 96 14.83 -14.64 17.68
N VAL A 97 14.71 -14.07 16.47
CA VAL A 97 13.76 -12.99 16.20
C VAL A 97 12.32 -13.43 16.48
N LYS A 98 11.93 -14.62 15.99
CA LYS A 98 10.59 -15.19 16.25
C LYS A 98 10.33 -15.39 17.73
N LYS A 99 11.29 -15.97 18.46
CA LYS A 99 11.17 -16.21 19.91
C LYS A 99 11.01 -14.90 20.69
N LYS A 100 11.82 -13.89 20.38
CA LYS A 100 11.74 -12.57 21.05
C LYS A 100 10.47 -11.84 20.73
N ALA A 101 10.04 -11.84 19.47
CA ALA A 101 8.79 -11.22 19.08
C ALA A 101 7.58 -11.89 19.74
N LYS A 102 7.60 -13.23 19.92
CA LYS A 102 6.53 -13.97 20.61
C LYS A 102 6.48 -13.64 22.10
N ILE A 103 7.63 -13.57 22.77
CA ILE A 103 7.70 -13.21 24.20
C ILE A 103 7.09 -11.81 24.42
N LYS A 104 7.43 -10.86 23.58
CA LYS A 104 6.88 -9.49 23.67
C LYS A 104 5.36 -9.45 23.48
N LEU A 105 4.85 -10.26 22.56
CA LEU A 105 3.41 -10.40 22.35
C LEU A 105 2.72 -11.06 23.55
N ASP A 106 3.33 -12.10 24.12
CA ASP A 106 2.81 -12.80 25.30
C ASP A 106 2.84 -11.89 26.57
N GLU A 107 3.80 -10.97 26.69
CA GLU A 107 3.89 -9.97 27.74
C GLU A 107 2.79 -8.90 27.56
N GLU A 108 2.59 -8.39 26.35
CA GLU A 108 1.52 -7.43 26.02
C GLU A 108 0.12 -8.05 26.24
N ASP A 109 -0.08 -9.34 25.91
CA ASP A 109 -1.34 -10.07 26.18
C ASP A 109 -1.62 -10.31 27.68
N GLN A 110 -0.58 -10.36 28.53
CA GLN A 110 -0.76 -10.50 30.00
C GLN A 110 -1.17 -9.18 30.66
N GLU A 111 -0.72 -8.05 30.15
CA GLU A 111 -1.11 -6.73 30.63
C GLU A 111 -2.57 -6.37 30.24
N GLU A 112 -3.08 -6.91 29.12
CA GLU A 112 -4.45 -6.65 28.64
C GLU A 112 -5.54 -7.60 29.19
N ASN A 113 -5.17 -8.72 29.81
CA ASN A 113 -6.14 -9.75 30.29
C ASN A 113 -7.00 -9.36 31.52
N GLY A 114 -7.16 -8.06 31.80
CA GLY A 114 -8.20 -7.55 32.72
C GLY A 114 -9.62 -7.50 32.12
N ILE A 115 -9.79 -7.60 30.80
CA ILE A 115 -11.09 -7.52 30.12
C ILE A 115 -11.24 -8.64 29.11
N LYS A 116 -12.12 -9.61 29.45
CA LYS A 116 -12.43 -10.77 28.62
C LYS A 116 -13.13 -10.37 27.31
N SER A 117 -12.51 -10.60 26.16
CA SER A 117 -13.22 -10.87 24.92
C SER A 117 -12.55 -12.01 24.16
N LYS A 118 -13.33 -13.09 23.95
CA LYS A 118 -12.95 -14.24 23.16
C LYS A 118 -12.99 -13.88 21.67
N ASN A 119 -11.85 -13.52 21.08
CA ASN A 119 -11.68 -13.64 19.64
C ASN A 119 -10.24 -14.07 19.35
N LYS A 120 -10.10 -15.28 18.77
CA LYS A 120 -8.84 -15.91 18.37
C LYS A 120 -8.22 -15.23 17.15
N ASN A 121 -7.84 -13.97 17.26
CA ASN A 121 -7.07 -13.23 16.24
C ASN A 121 -6.23 -12.10 16.86
N THR A 122 -5.68 -12.34 18.05
CA THR A 122 -4.96 -11.34 18.88
C THR A 122 -3.52 -11.08 18.43
N PHE A 123 -3.20 -11.18 17.14
CA PHE A 123 -1.90 -10.79 16.58
C PHE A 123 -1.85 -9.36 16.07
N TYR A 124 -2.85 -8.53 16.38
CA TYR A 124 -3.12 -7.28 15.62
C TYR A 124 -2.85 -5.96 16.37
N ASP A 125 -2.43 -5.98 17.62
CA ASP A 125 -2.37 -4.76 18.41
C ASP A 125 -0.96 -4.18 18.48
N ASN A 126 -0.60 -3.31 17.60
CA ASN A 126 0.50 -2.34 17.46
C ASN A 126 1.26 -2.37 16.13
N ASN A 127 0.66 -2.84 15.04
CA ASN A 127 1.32 -2.87 13.75
C ASN A 127 0.54 -2.06 12.71
N SER A 128 0.72 -0.74 12.71
CA SER A 128 0.04 0.19 11.80
C SER A 128 0.04 -0.27 10.33
N ASP A 129 1.10 -0.94 9.90
CA ASP A 129 1.21 -1.41 8.51
C ASP A 129 0.31 -2.63 8.23
N ILE A 130 0.14 -3.54 9.19
CA ILE A 130 -0.72 -4.74 9.03
C ILE A 130 -2.19 -4.34 9.19
N ASP A 131 -2.49 -3.47 10.13
CA ASP A 131 -3.85 -2.93 10.29
C ASP A 131 -4.25 -2.09 9.09
N ASP A 132 -3.33 -1.30 8.54
CA ASP A 132 -3.55 -0.56 7.29
C ASP A 132 -3.81 -1.51 6.11
N LEU A 133 -3.14 -2.65 6.02
CA LEU A 133 -3.41 -3.66 4.99
C LEU A 133 -4.77 -4.36 5.17
N ASN A 134 -5.19 -4.59 6.41
CA ASN A 134 -6.46 -5.27 6.70
C ASN A 134 -7.69 -4.42 6.37
N TRP A 135 -7.75 -3.15 6.80
CA TRP A 135 -8.89 -2.29 6.49
C TRP A 135 -8.94 -1.95 4.99
N GLN A 136 -7.78 -1.75 4.34
CA GLN A 136 -7.70 -1.52 2.90
C GLN A 136 -8.25 -2.71 2.11
N ALA A 137 -7.82 -3.92 2.47
CA ALA A 137 -8.31 -5.14 1.84
C ALA A 137 -9.84 -5.28 1.97
N ARG A 138 -10.38 -5.03 3.17
CA ARG A 138 -11.83 -5.06 3.42
C ARG A 138 -12.57 -3.99 2.64
N LEU A 139 -12.05 -2.76 2.58
CA LEU A 139 -12.65 -1.68 1.80
C LEU A 139 -12.70 -2.04 0.31
N LEU A 140 -11.60 -2.59 -0.23
CA LEU A 140 -11.54 -3.00 -1.63
C LEU A 140 -12.52 -4.15 -1.95
N GLU A 141 -12.74 -5.09 -1.04
CA GLU A 141 -13.80 -6.10 -1.19
C GLU A 141 -15.19 -5.45 -1.34
N VAL A 142 -15.50 -4.47 -0.51
CA VAL A 142 -16.76 -3.72 -0.61
C VAL A 142 -16.87 -2.99 -1.96
N ILE A 143 -15.80 -2.32 -2.38
CA ILE A 143 -15.78 -1.58 -3.66
C ILE A 143 -15.89 -2.55 -4.85
N LYS A 144 -15.27 -3.71 -4.81
CA LYS A 144 -15.43 -4.74 -5.85
C LYS A 144 -16.85 -5.28 -5.94
N GLY A 145 -17.62 -5.20 -4.87
CA GLY A 145 -19.03 -5.60 -4.84
C GLY A 145 -20.00 -4.62 -5.51
N ILE A 146 -19.61 -3.35 -5.75
CA ILE A 146 -20.47 -2.39 -6.44
C ILE A 146 -20.46 -2.61 -7.96
N THR A 147 -21.46 -2.09 -8.68
CA THR A 147 -21.51 -2.18 -10.16
C THR A 147 -20.40 -1.32 -10.81
N PRO A 148 -19.96 -1.62 -12.06
CA PRO A 148 -18.99 -0.81 -12.78
C PRO A 148 -19.39 0.69 -12.84
N ASP A 149 -20.63 1.00 -13.19
CA ASP A 149 -21.14 2.37 -13.26
C ASP A 149 -21.04 3.10 -11.91
N ARG A 150 -21.26 2.38 -10.80
CA ARG A 150 -21.09 2.96 -9.46
C ARG A 150 -19.62 3.22 -9.14
N PHE A 151 -18.72 2.36 -9.63
CA PHE A 151 -17.29 2.56 -9.48
C PHE A 151 -16.80 3.78 -10.28
N GLU A 152 -17.27 3.96 -11.52
CA GLU A 152 -16.98 5.18 -12.30
C GLU A 152 -17.48 6.45 -11.61
N LYS A 153 -18.69 6.42 -11.04
CA LYS A 153 -19.22 7.52 -10.23
C LYS A 153 -18.42 7.78 -8.96
N LEU A 154 -17.89 6.73 -8.31
CA LEU A 154 -16.99 6.87 -7.18
C LEU A 154 -15.69 7.56 -7.59
N CYS A 155 -15.09 7.15 -8.72
CA CYS A 155 -13.89 7.80 -9.26
C CYS A 155 -14.16 9.26 -9.62
N GLN A 156 -15.30 9.55 -10.25
CA GLN A 156 -15.74 10.93 -10.51
C GLN A 156 -15.84 11.75 -9.22
N ARG A 157 -16.40 11.17 -8.16
CA ARG A 157 -16.51 11.84 -6.84
C ARG A 157 -15.14 12.13 -6.25
N ILE A 158 -14.22 11.16 -6.26
CA ILE A 158 -12.85 11.33 -5.80
C ILE A 158 -12.16 12.49 -6.53
N LEU A 159 -12.27 12.53 -7.85
CA LEU A 159 -11.64 13.59 -8.65
C LEU A 159 -12.20 14.98 -8.29
N ARG A 160 -13.50 15.09 -8.04
CA ARG A 160 -14.13 16.35 -7.58
C ARG A 160 -13.59 16.78 -6.21
N GLU A 161 -13.48 15.86 -5.27
CA GLU A 161 -12.91 16.15 -3.95
C GLU A 161 -11.40 16.49 -4.02
N LEU A 162 -10.70 16.04 -5.06
CA LEU A 162 -9.33 16.42 -5.38
C LEU A 162 -9.23 17.71 -6.21
N ALA A 163 -10.29 18.53 -6.21
CA ALA A 163 -10.38 19.82 -6.88
C ALA A 163 -10.31 19.80 -8.42
N PHE A 164 -10.62 18.67 -9.04
CA PHE A 164 -10.87 18.65 -10.48
C PHE A 164 -12.19 19.35 -10.80
N ASN A 165 -12.18 20.20 -11.82
CA ASN A 165 -13.36 20.89 -12.32
C ASN A 165 -13.94 20.16 -13.54
N ASN A 166 -15.23 20.36 -13.77
CA ASN A 166 -15.95 19.82 -14.95
C ASN A 166 -15.72 18.34 -15.17
N VAL A 167 -15.73 17.54 -14.08
CA VAL A 167 -15.56 16.09 -14.18
C VAL A 167 -16.84 15.48 -14.75
N VAL A 168 -16.73 14.94 -15.96
CA VAL A 168 -17.84 14.31 -16.70
C VAL A 168 -17.48 12.84 -16.94
N VAL A 169 -18.42 11.94 -16.66
CA VAL A 169 -18.37 10.53 -17.07
C VAL A 169 -19.00 10.42 -18.44
N THR A 170 -18.30 9.86 -19.40
CA THR A 170 -18.77 9.85 -20.81
C THR A 170 -19.83 8.79 -21.08
N GLY A 171 -19.87 7.72 -20.27
CA GLY A 171 -20.92 6.70 -20.29
C GLY A 171 -21.14 5.97 -21.65
N LYS A 172 -20.27 6.18 -22.62
CA LYS A 172 -20.37 5.60 -23.96
C LYS A 172 -19.38 4.44 -24.13
N SER A 173 -19.89 3.28 -24.40
CA SER A 173 -19.16 2.03 -24.57
C SER A 173 -18.21 1.95 -25.79
N HIS A 174 -17.84 3.05 -26.42
CA HIS A 174 -17.00 3.07 -27.63
C HIS A 174 -15.92 4.15 -27.63
N ASP A 175 -15.58 4.75 -26.49
CA ASP A 175 -14.60 5.86 -26.41
C ASP A 175 -13.14 5.38 -26.20
N GLY A 176 -12.82 4.13 -26.60
CA GLY A 176 -11.45 3.60 -26.49
C GLY A 176 -10.99 3.39 -25.06
N GLY A 177 -11.91 3.29 -24.08
CA GLY A 177 -11.61 3.08 -22.68
C GLY A 177 -11.46 4.36 -21.86
N ILE A 178 -11.87 5.53 -22.39
CA ILE A 178 -12.01 6.74 -21.58
C ILE A 178 -13.38 6.72 -20.91
N ASP A 179 -13.41 6.63 -19.58
CA ASP A 179 -14.66 6.64 -18.81
C ASP A 179 -15.07 8.06 -18.43
N GLY A 180 -14.14 9.02 -18.49
CA GLY A 180 -14.48 10.42 -18.28
C GLY A 180 -13.31 11.38 -18.44
N MET A 181 -13.65 12.65 -18.30
CA MET A 181 -12.73 13.78 -18.44
C MET A 181 -12.90 14.75 -17.28
N GLY A 182 -11.82 15.43 -16.90
CA GLY A 182 -11.84 16.50 -15.91
C GLY A 182 -10.78 17.55 -16.20
N ILE A 183 -10.88 18.70 -15.57
CA ILE A 183 -9.91 19.80 -15.68
C ILE A 183 -9.26 19.99 -14.31
N LEU A 184 -7.96 19.76 -14.23
CA LEU A 184 -7.15 20.09 -13.06
C LEU A 184 -6.58 21.49 -13.22
N ARG A 185 -6.82 22.37 -12.22
CA ARG A 185 -6.25 23.73 -12.20
C ARG A 185 -5.21 23.84 -11.08
N LEU A 186 -4.00 24.27 -11.44
CA LEU A 186 -2.92 24.51 -10.51
C LEU A 186 -2.71 26.01 -10.33
N GLY A 187 -2.81 26.48 -9.09
CA GLY A 187 -2.56 27.88 -8.73
C GLY A 187 -3.45 28.89 -9.44
N GLY A 188 -4.57 28.46 -10.05
CA GLY A 188 -5.46 29.33 -10.84
C GLY A 188 -4.90 29.76 -12.20
N VAL A 189 -3.67 29.38 -12.54
CA VAL A 189 -2.93 29.83 -13.74
C VAL A 189 -2.84 28.73 -14.80
N LEU A 190 -2.54 27.51 -14.40
CA LEU A 190 -2.37 26.38 -15.30
C LEU A 190 -3.59 25.47 -15.26
N SER A 191 -4.03 25.03 -16.44
CA SER A 191 -5.14 24.07 -16.56
C SER A 191 -4.71 22.88 -17.40
N PHE A 192 -4.98 21.68 -16.92
CA PHE A 192 -4.73 20.43 -17.62
C PHE A 192 -6.03 19.69 -17.85
N ARG A 193 -6.29 19.27 -19.08
CA ARG A 193 -7.35 18.30 -19.38
C ARG A 193 -6.85 16.91 -19.05
N VAL A 194 -7.55 16.22 -18.16
CA VAL A 194 -7.20 14.88 -17.70
C VAL A 194 -8.29 13.92 -18.16
N ALA A 195 -7.91 12.92 -18.96
CA ALA A 195 -8.77 11.76 -19.23
C ALA A 195 -8.58 10.74 -18.12
N PHE A 196 -9.66 10.08 -17.68
CA PHE A 196 -9.53 9.00 -16.71
C PHE A 196 -10.23 7.73 -17.16
N GLN A 197 -9.68 6.60 -16.72
CA GLN A 197 -10.25 5.27 -16.82
C GLN A 197 -10.40 4.66 -15.43
N ALA A 198 -11.58 4.14 -15.12
CA ALA A 198 -11.92 3.49 -13.87
C ALA A 198 -12.06 1.98 -14.08
N LYS A 199 -11.08 1.20 -13.64
CA LYS A 199 -11.04 -0.24 -13.89
C LYS A 199 -11.31 -1.02 -12.62
N ARG A 200 -12.58 -1.39 -12.38
CA ARG A 200 -12.96 -2.30 -11.29
C ARG A 200 -12.52 -3.72 -11.66
N TYR A 201 -11.33 -4.09 -11.23
CA TYR A 201 -10.67 -5.32 -11.63
C TYR A 201 -10.14 -6.10 -10.43
N ASP A 202 -10.23 -7.42 -10.50
CA ASP A 202 -9.63 -8.31 -9.51
C ASP A 202 -8.42 -9.00 -10.13
N GLY A 203 -7.26 -8.38 -9.97
CA GLY A 203 -6.01 -8.88 -10.54
C GLY A 203 -5.07 -7.77 -10.98
N THR A 204 -4.19 -8.09 -11.93
CA THR A 204 -3.11 -7.24 -12.40
C THR A 204 -3.47 -6.59 -13.73
N VAL A 205 -3.40 -5.25 -13.77
CA VAL A 205 -3.55 -4.46 -15.00
C VAL A 205 -2.23 -4.44 -15.76
N GLY A 206 -2.22 -4.97 -16.99
CA GLY A 206 -1.04 -5.06 -17.82
C GLY A 206 -0.77 -3.82 -18.68
N SER A 207 0.40 -3.79 -19.32
CA SER A 207 0.86 -2.68 -20.19
C SER A 207 0.01 -2.44 -21.43
N SER A 208 -0.72 -3.46 -21.93
CA SER A 208 -1.66 -3.28 -23.05
C SER A 208 -2.74 -2.26 -22.74
N VAL A 209 -3.31 -2.32 -21.52
CA VAL A 209 -4.34 -1.36 -21.07
C VAL A 209 -3.80 0.07 -21.09
N ILE A 210 -2.54 0.26 -20.66
CA ILE A 210 -1.90 1.59 -20.66
C ILE A 210 -1.71 2.12 -22.09
N ARG A 211 -1.29 1.26 -23.03
CA ARG A 211 -1.12 1.65 -24.45
C ARG A 211 -2.45 1.99 -25.09
N ASP A 212 -3.47 1.17 -24.87
CA ASP A 212 -4.81 1.38 -25.45
C ASP A 212 -5.41 2.69 -24.94
N PHE A 213 -5.33 2.93 -23.63
CA PHE A 213 -5.79 4.16 -23.01
C PHE A 213 -5.02 5.39 -23.50
N ARG A 214 -3.68 5.29 -23.66
CA ARG A 214 -2.86 6.37 -24.24
C ARG A 214 -3.30 6.69 -25.66
N GLY A 215 -3.56 5.67 -26.48
CA GLY A 215 -4.09 5.87 -27.83
C GLY A 215 -5.44 6.59 -27.82
N ALA A 216 -6.35 6.22 -26.93
CA ALA A 216 -7.66 6.81 -26.81
C ALA A 216 -7.64 8.27 -26.37
N MET A 217 -6.72 8.65 -25.47
CA MET A 217 -6.61 10.02 -24.95
C MET A 217 -5.83 10.98 -25.87
N MET A 218 -5.14 10.47 -26.87
CA MET A 218 -4.31 11.29 -27.79
C MET A 218 -5.14 12.38 -28.48
N GLY A 219 -4.65 13.62 -28.41
CA GLY A 219 -5.37 14.79 -28.93
C GLY A 219 -6.60 15.24 -28.16
N ARG A 220 -6.99 14.50 -27.08
CA ARG A 220 -8.17 14.82 -26.26
C ARG A 220 -7.82 15.33 -24.86
N ALA A 221 -6.70 14.86 -24.30
CA ALA A 221 -6.27 15.20 -22.97
C ALA A 221 -4.76 15.44 -22.88
N ASP A 222 -4.35 16.27 -21.92
CA ASP A 222 -2.96 16.61 -21.66
C ASP A 222 -2.30 15.56 -20.77
N LYS A 223 -3.09 14.86 -19.93
CA LYS A 223 -2.67 13.78 -19.03
C LYS A 223 -3.72 12.68 -18.97
N GLY A 224 -3.26 11.48 -18.67
CA GLY A 224 -4.11 10.33 -18.37
C GLY A 224 -4.05 9.94 -16.90
N LEU A 225 -5.14 9.34 -16.42
CA LEU A 225 -5.23 8.75 -15.09
C LEU A 225 -5.97 7.42 -15.18
N ILE A 226 -5.36 6.35 -14.67
CA ILE A 226 -6.03 5.05 -14.55
C ILE A 226 -6.20 4.72 -13.08
N ILE A 227 -7.42 4.46 -12.66
CA ILE A 227 -7.77 4.07 -11.29
C ILE A 227 -8.28 2.63 -11.31
N THR A 228 -7.69 1.76 -10.49
CA THR A 228 -8.12 0.37 -10.40
C THR A 228 -8.33 -0.10 -8.96
N THR A 229 -9.15 -1.11 -8.77
CA THR A 229 -9.24 -1.87 -7.51
C THR A 229 -8.20 -2.99 -7.42
N GLY A 230 -7.48 -3.26 -8.50
CA GLY A 230 -6.39 -4.23 -8.60
C GLY A 230 -5.02 -3.60 -8.41
N VAL A 231 -4.01 -4.23 -9.01
CA VAL A 231 -2.61 -3.74 -9.05
C VAL A 231 -2.17 -3.51 -10.49
N PHE A 232 -1.08 -2.78 -10.69
CA PHE A 232 -0.45 -2.63 -12.00
C PHE A 232 0.79 -3.52 -12.10
N SER A 233 1.00 -4.14 -13.27
CA SER A 233 2.24 -4.86 -13.52
C SER A 233 3.42 -3.89 -13.64
N ARG A 234 4.64 -4.38 -13.49
CA ARG A 234 5.85 -3.57 -13.66
C ARG A 234 5.94 -2.97 -15.07
N GLU A 235 5.54 -3.74 -16.07
CA GLU A 235 5.49 -3.29 -17.47
C GLU A 235 4.44 -2.20 -17.66
N ALA A 236 3.30 -2.28 -16.94
CA ALA A 236 2.29 -1.23 -16.95
C ALA A 236 2.84 0.08 -16.37
N VAL A 237 3.55 0.01 -15.24
CA VAL A 237 4.19 1.18 -14.61
C VAL A 237 5.26 1.78 -15.55
N LYS A 238 6.14 0.96 -16.12
CA LYS A 238 7.14 1.42 -17.09
C LYS A 238 6.50 2.05 -18.33
N GLU A 239 5.42 1.43 -18.85
CA GLU A 239 4.71 1.97 -20.01
C GLU A 239 4.03 3.30 -19.66
N ALA A 240 3.46 3.48 -18.47
CA ALA A 240 2.80 4.70 -18.05
C ALA A 240 3.75 5.91 -18.02
N THR A 241 5.00 5.69 -17.62
CA THR A 241 6.05 6.71 -17.49
C THR A 241 7.06 6.71 -18.64
N ARG A 242 6.74 6.06 -19.75
CA ARG A 242 7.65 5.94 -20.90
C ARG A 242 8.06 7.31 -21.47
N ASP A 243 9.37 7.49 -21.65
CA ASP A 243 9.93 8.72 -22.21
C ASP A 243 9.33 9.06 -23.58
N GLY A 244 9.08 10.35 -23.81
CA GLY A 244 8.52 10.87 -25.05
C GLY A 244 7.04 10.57 -25.29
N ALA A 245 6.37 9.89 -24.35
CA ALA A 245 4.92 9.63 -24.42
C ALA A 245 4.15 10.49 -23.43
N THR A 246 2.88 10.78 -23.74
CA THR A 246 1.98 11.47 -22.80
C THR A 246 1.90 10.69 -21.50
N PRO A 247 2.25 11.29 -20.35
CA PRO A 247 2.30 10.60 -19.06
C PRO A 247 0.91 10.19 -18.60
N ILE A 248 0.84 9.00 -17.97
CA ILE A 248 -0.37 8.45 -17.36
C ILE A 248 -0.08 8.20 -15.90
N ASP A 249 -0.85 8.83 -15.02
CA ASP A 249 -0.79 8.58 -13.60
C ASP A 249 -1.61 7.31 -13.27
N LEU A 250 -1.11 6.52 -12.31
CA LEU A 250 -1.72 5.24 -11.94
C LEU A 250 -2.12 5.28 -10.46
N ILE A 251 -3.37 4.93 -10.17
CA ILE A 251 -3.88 4.75 -8.80
C ILE A 251 -4.33 3.29 -8.67
N ASP A 252 -3.57 2.50 -7.94
CA ASP A 252 -3.92 1.12 -7.62
C ASP A 252 -4.93 1.04 -6.46
N GLY A 253 -5.35 -0.18 -6.11
CA GLY A 253 -6.33 -0.37 -5.04
C GLY A 253 -5.86 0.13 -3.68
N ASN A 254 -4.57 0.03 -3.35
CA ASN A 254 -4.04 0.52 -2.07
C ASN A 254 -4.03 2.04 -2.02
N GLU A 255 -3.63 2.70 -3.10
CA GLU A 255 -3.68 4.15 -3.19
C GLU A 255 -5.11 4.68 -3.23
N LEU A 256 -6.01 3.98 -3.94
CA LEU A 256 -7.44 4.29 -3.93
C LEU A 256 -8.01 4.26 -2.50
N ALA A 257 -7.71 3.22 -1.73
CA ALA A 257 -8.15 3.12 -0.35
C ALA A 257 -7.62 4.28 0.52
N LYS A 258 -6.34 4.66 0.35
CA LYS A 258 -5.74 5.82 1.04
C LYS A 258 -6.44 7.14 0.68
N HIS A 259 -6.76 7.34 -0.59
CA HIS A 259 -7.50 8.51 -1.04
C HIS A 259 -8.90 8.56 -0.41
N LEU A 260 -9.63 7.44 -0.40
CA LEU A 260 -10.94 7.35 0.23
C LEU A 260 -10.90 7.68 1.73
N LYS A 261 -9.91 7.14 2.46
CA LYS A 261 -9.68 7.46 3.87
C LYS A 261 -9.40 8.95 4.08
N LYS A 262 -8.50 9.53 3.26
CA LYS A 262 -8.12 10.94 3.35
C LYS A 262 -9.31 11.89 3.10
N LEU A 263 -10.20 11.50 2.18
CA LEU A 263 -11.37 12.29 1.77
C LEU A 263 -12.61 11.99 2.63
N GLY A 264 -12.57 11.01 3.54
CA GLY A 264 -13.73 10.58 4.33
C GLY A 264 -14.85 9.98 3.48
N LEU A 265 -14.52 9.38 2.33
CA LEU A 265 -15.51 8.81 1.42
C LEU A 265 -15.74 7.34 1.71
N GLY A 266 -16.87 7.03 2.35
CA GLY A 266 -17.24 5.66 2.72
C GLY A 266 -16.34 5.02 3.78
N VAL A 267 -15.56 5.84 4.49
CA VAL A 267 -14.65 5.43 5.57
C VAL A 267 -14.78 6.42 6.70
N GLU A 268 -15.00 5.93 7.91
CA GLU A 268 -14.96 6.71 9.15
C GLU A 268 -13.66 6.39 9.89
N VAL A 269 -13.08 7.41 10.52
CA VAL A 269 -11.85 7.28 11.31
C VAL A 269 -12.17 7.65 12.74
N GLU A 270 -12.05 6.68 13.65
CA GLU A 270 -12.16 6.92 15.09
C GLU A 270 -10.76 7.16 15.66
N ILE A 271 -10.64 8.17 16.53
CA ILE A 271 -9.42 8.45 17.30
C ILE A 271 -9.66 7.92 18.70
N VAL A 272 -8.89 6.92 19.10
CA VAL A 272 -8.95 6.33 20.44
C VAL A 272 -7.79 6.89 21.26
N GLU A 273 -8.11 7.42 22.45
CA GLU A 273 -7.10 7.85 23.42
C GLU A 273 -6.52 6.62 24.13
N LYS A 274 -5.19 6.45 24.03
CA LYS A 274 -4.45 5.42 24.76
C LYS A 274 -3.62 6.10 25.84
N VAL A 275 -3.97 5.87 27.11
CA VAL A 275 -3.20 6.36 28.26
C VAL A 275 -2.04 5.40 28.53
N ILE A 276 -0.82 5.91 28.51
CA ILE A 276 0.39 5.15 28.82
C ILE A 276 0.96 5.69 30.12
N ILE A 277 1.11 4.82 31.11
CA ILE A 277 1.72 5.18 32.41
C ILE A 277 3.24 5.12 32.26
N ASN A 278 3.92 6.22 32.57
CA ASN A 278 5.38 6.26 32.65
C ASN A 278 5.83 5.88 34.06
N GLU A 279 6.01 4.59 34.32
CA GLU A 279 6.42 4.08 35.63
C GLU A 279 7.80 4.61 36.08
N GLU A 280 8.73 4.85 35.15
CA GLU A 280 10.05 5.40 35.47
C GLU A 280 9.96 6.82 36.04
N TRP A 281 9.02 7.61 35.55
CA TRP A 281 8.76 8.93 36.09
C TRP A 281 8.39 8.88 37.58
N PHE A 282 7.55 7.93 37.97
CA PHE A 282 7.16 7.74 39.37
C PHE A 282 8.27 7.19 40.27
N LYS A 283 9.24 6.47 39.72
CA LYS A 283 10.42 5.96 40.46
C LYS A 283 11.44 7.06 40.76
N ASN A 284 11.38 8.16 40.01
CA ASN A 284 12.34 9.28 40.10
C ASN A 284 11.80 10.53 40.78
N ILE A 285 10.60 10.46 41.39
CA ILE A 285 10.07 11.45 42.32
C ILE A 285 10.59 11.11 43.71
#